data_b2d3b1427557c69ff1eefe6808bb6ec4
#
_entry.id   b2d3b1427557c69ff1eefe6808bb6ec4
#
_cell.length_a   1.000
_cell.length_b   1.000
_cell.length_c   1.000
_cell.angle_alpha   90.00
_cell.angle_beta   90.00
_cell.angle_gamma   90.00
#
_symmetry.space_group_name_H-M   'P 1'
#
loop_
_entity.id
_entity.type
_entity.pdbx_description
1 polymer ?
#
loop_
_entity_poly.entity_id
_entity_poly.type
_entity_poly.pdbx_seq_one_letter_code
_entity_poly.pdbx_strand_id
1 'polypeptide(L)'
;VTPPLADELPHRALARFLAEHATGERALAPEQLAVWDRGEIFPSDACATLDVFGLPDYYVPTQYGGRLRSLDELMQLWRAVARHDLTVAIGHGKTFLGCVCVWLAGDRLQRSAVARDVLAGSPVSLGLTERDHGADLLASELRAVPNDDGWRIDGEKWLINNATRGQLMCVLARTGSARNPHGFSLFLIDKRRLRPETVRCLPKVRTSGIRGADISGIAFHDARAPHDALIGRASAGFEIVLKGLQLTRSACVGMSLGAADHAFHLTLGFVHERELYGRRLSDLPMARRVLGETLAMHYAAEAVACAVARAASWLPAEMGVMSAISKAFVPSTAEQLLGKLGELLGAGACLDPGHGHGHRLFQKVERDHRIVPIFDGSTVVNRQSLINHFPMLARGWRRRDHDADGIKRTFDISQTVSALPLDALALVSARGCSIVQALPASLDALSSEVVARRAPPELPVLASRLAVLAEDVMTWMARYELTARTVPAAAFEFARRYELCFAGAACIRFWLHERESATVAADPQAVWLRAALTWLIGEIDPRVADEHCGAIDSLGGNAIDNPAIWTDGISLWATRTDRGTNA
;
A
#
# COMPACT_ATOMS: atom_id res chain seq x y z
N VAL A 1 28.01 -8.45 -4.97
CA VAL A 1 26.87 -7.53 -5.22
C VAL A 1 27.41 -6.40 -6.08
N THR A 2 26.89 -6.27 -7.31
CA THR A 2 27.22 -5.11 -8.16
C THR A 2 26.63 -3.88 -7.47
N PRO A 3 27.43 -2.87 -7.08
CA PRO A 3 26.89 -1.68 -6.43
C PRO A 3 25.88 -0.99 -7.35
N PRO A 4 24.82 -0.33 -6.81
CA PRO A 4 23.92 0.45 -7.63
C PRO A 4 24.72 1.47 -8.43
N LEU A 5 24.36 1.66 -9.69
CA LEU A 5 24.91 2.75 -10.50
C LEU A 5 24.59 4.08 -9.78
N ALA A 6 25.48 5.06 -9.82
CA ALA A 6 25.42 6.26 -8.99
C ALA A 6 24.08 7.04 -9.06
N ASP A 7 23.31 6.86 -10.14
CA ASP A 7 22.03 7.53 -10.40
C ASP A 7 20.83 6.56 -10.48
N GLU A 8 21.01 5.28 -10.14
CA GLU A 8 19.93 4.28 -10.25
C GLU A 8 18.97 4.39 -9.07
N LEU A 9 17.66 4.43 -9.36
CA LEU A 9 16.62 4.43 -8.32
C LEU A 9 16.66 3.11 -7.50
N PRO A 10 16.57 3.16 -6.15
CA PRO A 10 16.74 2.00 -5.29
C PRO A 10 15.85 0.80 -5.65
N HIS A 11 14.61 1.03 -6.04
CA HIS A 11 13.68 -0.04 -6.41
C HIS A 11 14.06 -0.72 -7.75
N ARG A 12 14.72 -0.01 -8.68
CA ARG A 12 15.24 -0.60 -9.92
C ARG A 12 16.48 -1.45 -9.65
N ALA A 13 17.39 -0.93 -8.83
CA ALA A 13 18.52 -1.70 -8.35
C ALA A 13 18.06 -2.99 -7.65
N LEU A 14 17.03 -2.89 -6.80
CA LEU A 14 16.43 -4.05 -6.15
C LEU A 14 15.79 -4.99 -7.17
N ALA A 15 15.01 -4.51 -8.13
CA ALA A 15 14.36 -5.35 -9.15
C ALA A 15 15.38 -6.13 -9.96
N ARG A 16 16.47 -5.51 -10.39
CA ARG A 16 17.59 -6.16 -11.08
C ARG A 16 18.25 -7.22 -10.18
N PHE A 17 18.54 -6.88 -8.94
CA PHE A 17 19.11 -7.81 -7.96
C PHE A 17 18.21 -9.03 -7.73
N LEU A 18 16.89 -8.82 -7.60
CA LEU A 18 15.92 -9.89 -7.41
C LEU A 18 15.84 -10.81 -8.65
N ALA A 19 15.86 -10.25 -9.86
CA ALA A 19 15.87 -11.03 -11.09
C ALA A 19 17.09 -11.94 -11.19
N GLU A 20 18.27 -11.49 -10.75
CA GLU A 20 19.47 -12.31 -10.68
C GLU A 20 19.34 -13.47 -9.67
N HIS A 21 18.50 -13.32 -8.62
CA HIS A 21 18.27 -14.33 -7.58
C HIS A 21 17.00 -15.16 -7.79
N ALA A 22 16.26 -14.94 -8.87
CA ALA A 22 15.02 -15.66 -9.20
C ALA A 22 15.23 -16.82 -10.19
N THR A 23 16.47 -17.24 -10.47
CA THR A 23 16.79 -18.28 -11.44
C THR A 23 17.55 -19.46 -10.82
N GLY A 24 17.35 -20.66 -11.35
CA GLY A 24 18.04 -21.87 -10.89
C GLY A 24 17.59 -22.31 -9.50
N GLU A 25 18.52 -22.77 -8.68
CA GLU A 25 18.29 -23.24 -7.30
C GLU A 25 18.34 -22.10 -6.26
N ARG A 26 18.18 -20.85 -6.68
CA ARG A 26 18.29 -19.69 -5.79
C ARG A 26 17.01 -19.45 -4.98
N ALA A 27 17.15 -18.72 -3.91
CA ALA A 27 16.11 -18.49 -2.89
C ALA A 27 14.81 -17.85 -3.41
N LEU A 28 14.86 -17.12 -4.52
CA LEU A 28 13.68 -16.45 -5.11
C LEU A 28 13.21 -17.16 -6.40
N ALA A 29 13.74 -18.33 -6.72
CA ALA A 29 13.25 -19.13 -7.83
C ALA A 29 11.79 -19.57 -7.60
N PRO A 30 10.91 -19.52 -8.62
CA PRO A 30 9.49 -19.88 -8.49
C PRO A 30 9.26 -21.27 -7.89
N GLU A 31 10.10 -22.24 -8.22
CA GLU A 31 10.04 -23.60 -7.72
C GLU A 31 10.30 -23.65 -6.21
N GLN A 32 11.30 -22.91 -5.74
CA GLN A 32 11.63 -22.82 -4.31
C GLN A 32 10.54 -22.11 -3.50
N LEU A 33 10.00 -21.00 -4.04
CA LEU A 33 8.88 -20.29 -3.44
C LEU A 33 7.64 -21.19 -3.31
N ALA A 34 7.36 -22.03 -4.32
CA ALA A 34 6.29 -23.01 -4.30
C ALA A 34 6.51 -24.11 -3.25
N VAL A 35 7.75 -24.55 -3.04
CA VAL A 35 8.10 -25.54 -1.99
C VAL A 35 7.83 -24.96 -0.61
N TRP A 36 8.26 -23.74 -0.34
CA TRP A 36 8.01 -23.09 0.95
C TRP A 36 6.53 -22.83 1.20
N ASP A 37 5.78 -22.41 0.17
CA ASP A 37 4.32 -22.21 0.29
C ASP A 37 3.61 -23.53 0.66
N ARG A 38 3.89 -24.63 -0.06
CA ARG A 38 3.30 -25.95 0.24
C ARG A 38 3.67 -26.47 1.61
N GLY A 39 4.93 -26.28 2.01
CA GLY A 39 5.44 -26.71 3.32
C GLY A 39 5.05 -25.78 4.46
N GLU A 40 4.41 -24.66 4.19
CA GLU A 40 4.14 -23.60 5.18
C GLU A 40 5.43 -23.13 5.91
N ILE A 41 6.55 -23.14 5.18
CA ILE A 41 7.90 -22.86 5.70
C ILE A 41 8.19 -21.37 5.54
N PHE A 42 8.74 -20.74 6.58
CA PHE A 42 9.17 -19.34 6.48
C PHE A 42 10.34 -19.22 5.48
N PRO A 43 10.26 -18.28 4.50
CA PRO A 43 11.25 -18.14 3.43
C PRO A 43 12.52 -17.42 3.93
N SER A 44 13.25 -18.06 4.87
CA SER A 44 14.41 -17.46 5.53
C SER A 44 15.50 -17.04 4.56
N ASP A 45 15.79 -17.88 3.55
CA ASP A 45 16.88 -17.60 2.60
C ASP A 45 16.52 -16.44 1.65
N ALA A 46 15.22 -16.33 1.28
CA ALA A 46 14.75 -15.18 0.52
C ALA A 46 14.83 -13.89 1.34
N CYS A 47 14.46 -13.92 2.63
CA CYS A 47 14.63 -12.77 3.51
C CYS A 47 16.10 -12.41 3.70
N ALA A 48 16.99 -13.39 3.91
CA ALA A 48 18.43 -13.16 4.00
C ALA A 48 19.01 -12.55 2.70
N THR A 49 18.47 -12.93 1.53
CA THR A 49 18.83 -12.31 0.25
C THR A 49 18.47 -10.82 0.23
N LEU A 50 17.33 -10.43 0.80
CA LEU A 50 16.93 -9.02 0.93
C LEU A 50 17.82 -8.28 1.94
N ASP A 51 18.26 -8.94 3.02
CA ASP A 51 19.23 -8.37 3.96
C ASP A 51 20.57 -8.08 3.29
N VAL A 52 21.04 -8.99 2.41
CA VAL A 52 22.28 -8.78 1.61
C VAL A 52 22.17 -7.59 0.67
N PHE A 53 20.99 -7.31 0.11
CA PHE A 53 20.74 -6.08 -0.66
C PHE A 53 20.80 -4.82 0.20
N GLY A 54 20.56 -4.93 1.50
CA GLY A 54 20.44 -3.81 2.45
C GLY A 54 19.03 -3.24 2.53
N LEU A 55 17.98 -4.05 2.26
CA LEU A 55 16.59 -3.60 2.40
C LEU A 55 16.24 -3.14 3.83
N PRO A 56 16.80 -3.70 4.92
CA PRO A 56 16.59 -3.19 6.28
C PRO A 56 16.99 -1.72 6.48
N ASP A 57 17.98 -1.21 5.72
CA ASP A 57 18.39 0.19 5.80
C ASP A 57 17.22 1.15 5.51
N TYR A 58 16.31 0.75 4.62
CA TYR A 58 15.14 1.55 4.24
C TYR A 58 14.00 1.51 5.26
N TYR A 59 14.15 0.76 6.36
CA TYR A 59 13.22 0.79 7.49
C TYR A 59 13.67 1.74 8.60
N VAL A 60 14.90 2.24 8.52
CA VAL A 60 15.54 3.07 9.54
C VAL A 60 15.77 4.48 8.99
N PRO A 61 15.32 5.55 9.70
CA PRO A 61 15.55 6.92 9.28
C PRO A 61 17.04 7.25 9.14
N THR A 62 17.36 8.14 8.19
CA THR A 62 18.76 8.52 7.88
C THR A 62 19.54 9.05 9.08
N GLN A 63 18.89 9.77 9.99
CA GLN A 63 19.49 10.29 11.22
C GLN A 63 19.94 9.19 12.22
N TYR A 64 19.53 7.94 12.01
CA TYR A 64 19.91 6.76 12.81
C TYR A 64 20.74 5.76 11.99
N GLY A 65 21.33 6.19 10.87
CA GLY A 65 22.24 5.39 10.05
C GLY A 65 21.55 4.57 8.95
N GLY A 66 20.24 4.71 8.77
CA GLY A 66 19.49 4.05 7.69
C GLY A 66 19.36 4.88 6.42
N ARG A 67 18.40 4.50 5.57
CA ARG A 67 18.11 5.13 4.28
C ARG A 67 16.64 5.56 4.14
N LEU A 68 15.80 5.43 5.14
CA LEU A 68 14.41 5.84 5.10
C LEU A 68 14.29 7.37 4.98
N ARG A 69 13.92 7.85 3.82
CA ARG A 69 13.69 9.26 3.50
C ARG A 69 12.26 9.53 3.08
N SER A 70 11.64 8.61 2.32
CA SER A 70 10.29 8.77 1.82
C SER A 70 9.51 7.46 1.87
N LEU A 71 8.18 7.55 2.00
CA LEU A 71 7.31 6.37 1.89
C LEU A 71 7.15 5.89 0.45
N ASP A 72 7.29 6.78 -0.51
CA ASP A 72 7.28 6.50 -1.92
C ASP A 72 8.41 5.51 -2.30
N GLU A 73 9.63 5.82 -1.89
CA GLU A 73 10.78 4.93 -2.11
C GLU A 73 10.56 3.55 -1.43
N LEU A 74 10.09 3.54 -0.18
CA LEU A 74 9.78 2.30 0.54
C LEU A 74 8.66 1.50 -0.12
N MET A 75 7.60 2.17 -0.56
CA MET A 75 6.47 1.55 -1.27
C MET A 75 6.92 0.86 -2.56
N GLN A 76 7.77 1.52 -3.36
CA GLN A 76 8.30 0.95 -4.60
C GLN A 76 9.26 -0.22 -4.34
N LEU A 77 10.05 -0.19 -3.28
CA LEU A 77 10.87 -1.32 -2.85
C LEU A 77 10.00 -2.53 -2.48
N TRP A 78 8.95 -2.33 -1.71
CA TRP A 78 8.02 -3.42 -1.37
C TRP A 78 7.24 -3.93 -2.59
N ARG A 79 6.89 -3.06 -3.53
CA ARG A 79 6.33 -3.47 -4.82
C ARG A 79 7.27 -4.39 -5.58
N ALA A 80 8.56 -4.04 -5.67
CA ALA A 80 9.56 -4.85 -6.35
C ALA A 80 9.69 -6.26 -5.71
N VAL A 81 9.70 -6.36 -4.38
CA VAL A 81 9.72 -7.66 -3.69
C VAL A 81 8.42 -8.44 -3.93
N ALA A 82 7.26 -7.79 -3.78
CA ALA A 82 5.95 -8.43 -3.93
C ALA A 82 5.68 -8.91 -5.37
N ARG A 83 6.31 -8.31 -6.36
CA ARG A 83 6.30 -8.77 -7.76
C ARG A 83 6.94 -10.15 -7.92
N HIS A 84 7.85 -10.54 -7.03
CA HIS A 84 8.42 -11.89 -6.99
C HIS A 84 7.65 -12.80 -6.05
N ASP A 85 7.41 -12.35 -4.81
CA ASP A 85 6.64 -13.11 -3.84
C ASP A 85 6.05 -12.22 -2.73
N LEU A 86 4.74 -12.26 -2.58
CA LEU A 86 4.03 -11.45 -1.59
C LEU A 86 4.26 -11.94 -0.15
N THR A 87 4.44 -13.25 0.06
CA THR A 87 4.76 -13.81 1.38
C THR A 87 6.12 -13.30 1.87
N VAL A 88 7.13 -13.24 1.00
CA VAL A 88 8.46 -12.67 1.31
C VAL A 88 8.35 -11.19 1.61
N ALA A 89 7.60 -10.42 0.79
CA ALA A 89 7.40 -8.99 1.00
C ALA A 89 6.75 -8.70 2.37
N ILE A 90 5.74 -9.48 2.77
CA ILE A 90 5.08 -9.35 4.07
C ILE A 90 6.00 -9.80 5.20
N GLY A 91 6.62 -10.98 5.07
CA GLY A 91 7.47 -11.55 6.11
C GLY A 91 8.63 -10.64 6.49
N HIS A 92 9.26 -10.00 5.51
CA HIS A 92 10.36 -9.06 5.70
C HIS A 92 9.88 -7.64 6.03
N GLY A 93 8.96 -7.10 5.22
CA GLY A 93 8.54 -5.68 5.28
C GLY A 93 7.79 -5.30 6.56
N LYS A 94 7.15 -6.27 7.25
CA LYS A 94 6.45 -5.99 8.52
C LYS A 94 7.39 -5.57 9.65
N THR A 95 8.71 -5.66 9.49
CA THR A 95 9.70 -5.04 10.37
C THR A 95 9.49 -3.53 10.46
N PHE A 96 9.21 -2.84 9.34
CA PHE A 96 8.89 -1.40 9.37
C PHE A 96 7.63 -1.09 10.20
N LEU A 97 6.59 -1.93 10.13
CA LEU A 97 5.39 -1.78 10.96
C LEU A 97 5.74 -1.84 12.46
N GLY A 98 6.66 -2.73 12.85
CA GLY A 98 7.15 -2.82 14.22
C GLY A 98 7.93 -1.58 14.68
N CYS A 99 8.66 -0.94 13.77
CA CYS A 99 9.55 0.18 14.08
C CYS A 99 8.84 1.54 14.08
N VAL A 100 7.81 1.72 13.26
CA VAL A 100 7.25 3.05 12.95
C VAL A 100 6.81 3.84 14.18
N CYS A 101 6.26 3.16 15.19
CA CYS A 101 5.85 3.80 16.43
C CYS A 101 7.04 4.34 17.24
N VAL A 102 8.19 3.65 17.16
CA VAL A 102 9.43 4.12 17.80
C VAL A 102 9.97 5.35 17.06
N TRP A 103 9.93 5.36 15.72
CA TRP A 103 10.32 6.55 14.96
C TRP A 103 9.48 7.77 15.27
N LEU A 104 8.18 7.58 15.52
CA LEU A 104 7.24 8.65 15.86
C LEU A 104 7.46 9.21 17.27
N ALA A 105 7.59 8.35 18.28
CA ALA A 105 7.47 8.76 19.67
C ALA A 105 8.52 8.18 20.63
N GLY A 106 9.41 7.30 20.17
CA GLY A 106 10.49 6.75 20.98
C GLY A 106 11.50 7.84 21.38
N ASP A 107 12.15 7.66 22.50
CA ASP A 107 13.29 8.50 22.90
C ASP A 107 14.55 8.16 22.07
N ARG A 108 15.62 8.92 22.30
CA ARG A 108 16.86 8.73 21.54
C ARG A 108 17.48 7.34 21.75
N LEU A 109 17.40 6.77 22.95
CA LEU A 109 17.97 5.45 23.25
C LEU A 109 17.16 4.36 22.60
N GLN A 110 15.84 4.44 22.67
CA GLN A 110 14.92 3.51 22.00
C GLN A 110 15.13 3.51 20.48
N ARG A 111 15.16 4.69 19.86
CA ARG A 111 15.41 4.83 18.41
C ARG A 111 16.76 4.26 18.00
N SER A 112 17.83 4.54 18.76
CA SER A 112 19.17 4.01 18.49
C SER A 112 19.25 2.48 18.66
N ALA A 113 18.55 1.92 19.67
CA ALA A 113 18.53 0.48 19.89
C ALA A 113 17.77 -0.25 18.77
N VAL A 114 16.60 0.25 18.37
CA VAL A 114 15.82 -0.31 17.27
C VAL A 114 16.59 -0.19 15.95
N ALA A 115 17.21 0.95 15.67
CA ALA A 115 18.02 1.16 14.47
C ALA A 115 19.15 0.12 14.36
N ARG A 116 19.92 -0.07 15.42
CA ARG A 116 21.02 -1.03 15.48
C ARG A 116 20.54 -2.46 15.19
N ASP A 117 19.44 -2.89 15.84
CA ASP A 117 18.91 -4.25 15.68
C ASP A 117 18.36 -4.46 14.26
N VAL A 118 17.64 -3.47 13.69
CA VAL A 118 17.09 -3.56 12.33
C VAL A 118 18.20 -3.56 11.27
N LEU A 119 19.21 -2.70 11.39
CA LEU A 119 20.35 -2.67 10.48
C LEU A 119 21.19 -3.96 10.54
N ALA A 120 21.07 -4.73 11.65
CA ALA A 120 21.65 -6.06 11.78
C ALA A 120 20.73 -7.18 11.26
N GLY A 121 19.62 -6.86 10.57
CA GLY A 121 18.68 -7.84 10.01
C GLY A 121 17.68 -8.42 11.02
N SER A 122 17.55 -7.86 12.24
CA SER A 122 16.59 -8.36 13.23
C SER A 122 15.18 -7.83 12.95
N PRO A 123 14.15 -8.70 12.80
CA PRO A 123 12.78 -8.23 12.64
C PRO A 123 12.24 -7.62 13.94
N VAL A 124 11.37 -6.62 13.78
CA VAL A 124 10.60 -5.99 14.87
C VAL A 124 9.12 -6.22 14.63
N SER A 125 8.36 -6.50 15.68
CA SER A 125 6.94 -6.82 15.62
C SER A 125 6.08 -5.70 16.20
N LEU A 126 4.80 -5.65 15.78
CA LEU A 126 3.79 -4.77 16.39
C LEU A 126 2.64 -5.60 16.96
N GLY A 127 2.54 -5.67 18.27
CA GLY A 127 1.50 -6.38 19.01
C GLY A 127 0.29 -5.48 19.27
N LEU A 128 -0.70 -5.52 18.37
CA LEU A 128 -1.96 -4.78 18.50
C LEU A 128 -3.13 -5.71 18.77
N THR A 129 -3.35 -6.67 17.87
CA THR A 129 -4.53 -7.53 17.87
C THR A 129 -4.46 -8.61 18.96
N GLU A 130 -5.64 -8.98 19.43
CA GLU A 130 -5.88 -10.07 20.37
C GLU A 130 -6.86 -11.07 19.75
N ARG A 131 -7.05 -12.23 20.36
CA ARG A 131 -7.87 -13.31 19.80
C ARG A 131 -9.29 -12.86 19.49
N ASP A 132 -9.90 -12.10 20.37
CA ASP A 132 -11.27 -11.63 20.26
C ASP A 132 -11.39 -10.14 19.84
N HIS A 133 -10.25 -9.43 19.71
CA HIS A 133 -10.18 -8.00 19.44
C HIS A 133 -9.24 -7.69 18.27
N GLY A 134 -9.78 -7.68 17.06
CA GLY A 134 -9.05 -7.33 15.83
C GLY A 134 -9.19 -5.85 15.46
N ALA A 135 -10.34 -5.47 14.89
CA ALA A 135 -10.63 -4.09 14.51
C ALA A 135 -11.00 -3.20 15.71
N ASP A 136 -11.56 -3.78 16.77
CA ASP A 136 -11.95 -3.09 18.00
C ASP A 136 -10.79 -3.00 18.99
N LEU A 137 -9.76 -2.23 18.65
CA LEU A 137 -8.56 -2.07 19.48
C LEU A 137 -8.87 -1.47 20.87
N LEU A 138 -9.96 -0.72 21.01
CA LEU A 138 -10.37 -0.15 22.31
C LEU A 138 -10.89 -1.20 23.29
N ALA A 139 -11.24 -2.38 22.82
CA ALA A 139 -11.65 -3.50 23.64
C ALA A 139 -10.48 -4.38 24.10
N SER A 140 -9.26 -4.17 23.56
CA SER A 140 -8.06 -4.97 23.92
C SER A 140 -7.88 -5.12 25.43
N GLU A 141 -7.50 -6.32 25.88
CA GLU A 141 -7.47 -6.72 27.28
C GLU A 141 -6.07 -6.82 27.90
N LEU A 142 -5.00 -6.97 27.08
CA LEU A 142 -3.63 -6.99 27.57
C LEU A 142 -3.34 -5.74 28.40
N ARG A 143 -2.84 -5.93 29.61
CA ARG A 143 -2.66 -4.87 30.62
C ARG A 143 -1.20 -4.63 30.92
N ALA A 144 -0.87 -3.37 31.21
CA ALA A 144 0.39 -2.97 31.83
C ALA A 144 0.08 -2.14 33.08
N VAL A 145 0.56 -2.61 34.23
CA VAL A 145 0.35 -1.97 35.53
C VAL A 145 1.70 -1.46 36.03
N PRO A 146 1.81 -0.18 36.43
CA PRO A 146 3.06 0.36 36.95
C PRO A 146 3.44 -0.33 38.28
N ASN A 147 4.74 -0.52 38.51
CA ASN A 147 5.33 -0.95 39.77
C ASN A 147 6.61 -0.15 40.04
N ASP A 148 7.29 -0.43 41.15
CA ASP A 148 8.46 0.32 41.61
C ASP A 148 9.62 0.28 40.58
N ASP A 149 9.78 -0.84 39.85
CA ASP A 149 10.87 -1.08 38.90
C ASP A 149 10.48 -0.83 37.43
N GLY A 150 9.24 -0.44 37.15
CA GLY A 150 8.75 -0.25 35.79
C GLY A 150 7.28 -0.63 35.58
N TRP A 151 7.04 -1.68 34.79
CA TRP A 151 5.71 -2.11 34.38
C TRP A 151 5.57 -3.63 34.48
N ARG A 152 4.45 -4.10 34.99
CA ARG A 152 4.04 -5.50 34.94
C ARG A 152 3.04 -5.67 33.80
N ILE A 153 3.35 -6.59 32.87
CA ILE A 153 2.56 -6.86 31.67
C ILE A 153 1.95 -8.25 31.76
N ASP A 154 0.63 -8.31 31.59
CA ASP A 154 -0.16 -9.53 31.58
C ASP A 154 -1.14 -9.55 30.41
N GLY A 155 -1.26 -10.68 29.71
CA GLY A 155 -2.20 -10.90 28.60
C GLY A 155 -1.54 -11.48 27.35
N GLU A 156 -2.29 -11.50 26.26
CA GLU A 156 -1.89 -12.16 25.00
C GLU A 156 -2.08 -11.20 23.80
N LYS A 157 -1.14 -11.25 22.85
CA LYS A 157 -1.31 -10.72 21.50
C LYS A 157 -1.30 -11.87 20.49
N TRP A 158 -2.19 -11.82 19.51
CA TRP A 158 -2.42 -12.92 18.58
C TRP A 158 -2.59 -12.44 17.14
N LEU A 159 -2.23 -13.28 16.16
CA LEU A 159 -2.09 -12.97 14.73
C LEU A 159 -1.06 -11.86 14.48
N ILE A 160 0.08 -11.96 15.16
CA ILE A 160 1.17 -11.00 15.05
C ILE A 160 2.23 -11.54 14.09
N ASN A 161 2.58 -10.74 13.09
CA ASN A 161 3.66 -11.06 12.16
C ASN A 161 5.01 -10.95 12.87
N ASN A 162 5.88 -11.94 12.67
CA ASN A 162 7.21 -12.07 13.27
C ASN A 162 7.20 -12.11 14.83
N ALA A 163 6.08 -12.48 15.48
CA ALA A 163 6.04 -12.51 16.93
C ALA A 163 7.03 -13.52 17.53
N THR A 164 7.33 -14.62 16.84
CA THR A 164 8.33 -15.59 17.31
C THR A 164 9.75 -15.22 16.89
N ARG A 165 9.93 -14.56 15.77
CA ARG A 165 11.22 -14.26 15.15
C ARG A 165 11.86 -12.97 15.68
N GLY A 166 11.06 -11.91 15.88
CA GLY A 166 11.55 -10.61 16.34
C GLY A 166 11.97 -10.65 17.81
N GLN A 167 13.12 -10.05 18.12
CA GLN A 167 13.56 -9.85 19.51
C GLN A 167 12.89 -8.62 20.14
N LEU A 168 12.65 -7.61 19.34
CA LEU A 168 11.95 -6.38 19.73
C LEU A 168 10.48 -6.44 19.29
N MET A 169 9.59 -5.93 20.13
CA MET A 169 8.17 -5.82 19.85
C MET A 169 7.60 -4.53 20.44
N CYS A 170 6.89 -3.75 19.63
CA CYS A 170 6.02 -2.68 20.12
C CYS A 170 4.68 -3.31 20.55
N VAL A 171 4.26 -3.11 21.80
CA VAL A 171 3.04 -3.71 22.38
C VAL A 171 2.11 -2.61 22.86
N LEU A 172 0.89 -2.57 22.32
CA LEU A 172 -0.18 -1.73 22.85
C LEU A 172 -0.82 -2.41 24.05
N ALA A 173 -0.79 -1.76 25.21
CA ALA A 173 -1.31 -2.28 26.45
C ALA A 173 -2.27 -1.29 27.13
N ARG A 174 -3.27 -1.84 27.79
CA ARG A 174 -4.18 -1.06 28.62
C ARG A 174 -3.49 -0.64 29.92
N THR A 175 -3.46 0.66 30.18
CA THR A 175 -2.91 1.25 31.41
C THR A 175 -3.96 2.06 32.21
N GLY A 176 -5.16 2.22 31.66
CA GLY A 176 -6.26 3.00 32.25
C GLY A 176 -7.62 2.32 32.12
N SER A 177 -8.69 3.10 32.26
CA SER A 177 -10.07 2.61 32.22
C SER A 177 -10.45 2.02 30.87
N ALA A 178 -11.41 1.08 30.88
CA ALA A 178 -11.91 0.42 29.69
C ALA A 178 -12.56 1.37 28.69
N ARG A 179 -12.39 1.12 27.39
CA ARG A 179 -12.99 1.83 26.26
C ARG A 179 -12.66 3.33 26.17
N ASN A 180 -11.57 3.76 26.84
CA ASN A 180 -11.05 5.11 26.72
C ASN A 180 -9.78 5.10 25.86
N PRO A 181 -9.70 5.86 24.74
CA PRO A 181 -8.47 5.95 23.93
C PRO A 181 -7.25 6.39 24.73
N HIS A 182 -7.43 7.22 25.75
CA HIS A 182 -6.38 7.62 26.69
C HIS A 182 -6.07 6.53 27.76
N GLY A 183 -6.73 5.40 27.70
CA GLY A 183 -6.46 4.26 28.58
C GLY A 183 -5.36 3.33 28.06
N PHE A 184 -4.63 3.68 27.01
CA PHE A 184 -3.62 2.84 26.38
C PHE A 184 -2.26 3.51 26.33
N SER A 185 -1.23 2.72 26.61
CA SER A 185 0.17 3.08 26.44
C SER A 185 0.87 2.09 25.51
N LEU A 186 1.96 2.52 24.91
CA LEU A 186 2.73 1.70 23.98
C LEU A 186 4.10 1.41 24.58
N PHE A 187 4.54 0.16 24.49
CA PHE A 187 5.77 -0.33 25.09
C PHE A 187 6.68 -0.96 24.05
N LEU A 188 7.97 -0.63 24.07
CA LEU A 188 9.01 -1.35 23.36
C LEU A 188 9.52 -2.48 24.25
N ILE A 189 9.13 -3.69 23.94
CA ILE A 189 9.53 -4.89 24.69
C ILE A 189 10.72 -5.53 23.99
N ASP A 190 11.84 -5.62 24.72
CA ASP A 190 12.98 -6.45 24.35
C ASP A 190 12.84 -7.82 25.04
N LYS A 191 12.51 -8.85 24.27
CA LYS A 191 12.31 -10.21 24.81
C LYS A 191 13.56 -10.79 25.46
N ARG A 192 14.76 -10.33 25.08
CA ARG A 192 16.04 -10.75 25.69
C ARG A 192 16.20 -10.26 27.13
N ARG A 193 15.46 -9.20 27.51
CA ARG A 193 15.48 -8.60 28.86
C ARG A 193 14.40 -9.20 29.79
N LEU A 194 13.47 -10.01 29.24
CA LEU A 194 12.43 -10.67 30.02
C LEU A 194 12.94 -11.99 30.60
N ARG A 195 12.40 -12.39 31.76
CA ARG A 195 12.60 -13.73 32.27
C ARG A 195 11.88 -14.73 31.39
N PRO A 196 12.53 -15.82 30.92
CA PRO A 196 11.94 -16.75 29.95
C PRO A 196 10.59 -17.34 30.39
N GLU A 197 10.39 -17.55 31.69
CA GLU A 197 9.15 -18.09 32.25
C GLU A 197 7.97 -17.12 32.20
N THR A 198 8.23 -15.82 32.00
CA THR A 198 7.18 -14.79 31.95
C THR A 198 6.71 -14.46 30.55
N VAL A 199 7.34 -15.05 29.53
CA VAL A 199 6.98 -14.82 28.12
C VAL A 199 6.91 -16.14 27.37
N ARG A 200 5.83 -16.33 26.61
CA ARG A 200 5.63 -17.54 25.80
C ARG A 200 5.25 -17.16 24.37
N CYS A 201 6.07 -17.55 23.39
CA CYS A 201 5.68 -17.49 21.98
C CYS A 201 4.57 -18.52 21.72
N LEU A 202 3.50 -18.08 21.04
CA LEU A 202 2.41 -18.95 20.64
C LEU A 202 2.73 -19.60 19.29
N PRO A 203 2.19 -20.78 19.00
CA PRO A 203 2.43 -21.47 17.74
C PRO A 203 2.00 -20.61 16.55
N LYS A 204 2.68 -20.83 15.41
CA LYS A 204 2.26 -20.29 14.12
C LYS A 204 0.85 -20.75 13.80
N VAL A 205 0.02 -19.81 13.32
CA VAL A 205 -1.33 -20.07 12.85
C VAL A 205 -1.29 -20.45 11.37
N ARG A 206 -2.00 -21.53 11.01
CA ARG A 206 -2.15 -21.94 9.61
C ARG A 206 -3.10 -20.98 8.90
N THR A 207 -2.69 -20.49 7.74
CA THR A 207 -3.44 -19.50 6.93
C THR A 207 -3.67 -20.00 5.50
N SER A 208 -4.70 -19.52 4.82
CA SER A 208 -5.00 -19.90 3.44
C SER A 208 -3.98 -19.32 2.45
N GLY A 209 -3.58 -18.07 2.64
CA GLY A 209 -2.50 -17.38 1.91
C GLY A 209 -1.38 -16.98 2.84
N ILE A 210 -0.29 -16.46 2.30
CA ILE A 210 0.95 -16.12 3.04
C ILE A 210 1.41 -17.24 3.97
N ARG A 211 1.28 -18.47 3.52
CA ARG A 211 1.46 -19.67 4.34
C ARG A 211 2.83 -19.77 5.01
N GLY A 212 3.87 -19.23 4.35
CA GLY A 212 5.22 -19.18 4.89
C GLY A 212 5.45 -18.09 5.94
N ALA A 213 4.60 -17.06 6.05
CA ALA A 213 4.81 -15.99 7.02
C ALA A 213 4.68 -16.47 8.48
N ASP A 214 5.47 -15.88 9.39
CA ASP A 214 5.33 -16.12 10.83
C ASP A 214 4.15 -15.31 11.37
N ILE A 215 2.95 -15.87 11.21
CA ILE A 215 1.72 -15.36 11.82
C ILE A 215 1.48 -16.16 13.09
N SER A 216 1.83 -15.59 14.23
CA SER A 216 1.84 -16.28 15.52
C SER A 216 1.31 -15.36 16.62
N GLY A 217 1.76 -15.49 17.83
CA GLY A 217 1.37 -14.62 18.93
C GLY A 217 2.37 -14.71 20.08
N ILE A 218 2.07 -13.96 21.13
CA ILE A 218 2.89 -13.88 22.32
C ILE A 218 1.99 -13.71 23.55
N ALA A 219 2.28 -14.45 24.61
CA ALA A 219 1.62 -14.33 25.90
C ALA A 219 2.62 -13.85 26.96
N PHE A 220 2.19 -12.94 27.81
CA PHE A 220 2.93 -12.37 28.93
C PHE A 220 2.23 -12.77 30.23
N HIS A 221 3.02 -13.25 31.21
CA HIS A 221 2.56 -13.64 32.56
C HIS A 221 3.50 -13.04 33.59
N ASP A 222 3.04 -12.00 34.29
CA ASP A 222 3.88 -11.24 35.22
C ASP A 222 5.21 -10.78 34.57
N ALA A 223 5.16 -10.43 33.30
CA ALA A 223 6.35 -9.98 32.57
C ALA A 223 6.73 -8.56 33.01
N ARG A 224 8.00 -8.39 33.43
CA ARG A 224 8.48 -7.12 33.96
C ARG A 224 9.26 -6.35 32.89
N ALA A 225 8.72 -5.20 32.46
CA ALA A 225 9.37 -4.27 31.59
C ALA A 225 9.86 -3.04 32.39
N PRO A 226 11.08 -2.55 32.14
CA PRO A 226 11.60 -1.39 32.87
C PRO A 226 10.84 -0.10 32.48
N HIS A 227 11.06 0.99 33.23
CA HIS A 227 10.43 2.28 32.95
C HIS A 227 10.73 2.80 31.54
N ASP A 228 11.94 2.56 31.04
CA ASP A 228 12.42 2.94 29.71
C ASP A 228 11.80 2.13 28.56
N ALA A 229 10.94 1.13 28.86
CA ALA A 229 10.16 0.43 27.84
C ALA A 229 8.98 1.27 27.31
N LEU A 230 8.51 2.27 28.03
CA LEU A 230 7.39 3.13 27.60
C LEU A 230 7.80 3.96 26.38
N ILE A 231 7.05 3.86 25.28
CA ILE A 231 7.23 4.69 24.07
C ILE A 231 6.41 5.96 24.21
N GLY A 232 7.08 7.11 24.17
CA GLY A 232 6.45 8.41 24.34
C GLY A 232 5.97 8.60 25.78
N ARG A 233 4.77 9.19 25.94
CA ARG A 233 4.14 9.41 27.25
C ARG A 233 3.07 8.35 27.56
N ALA A 234 2.84 8.10 28.81
CA ALA A 234 1.72 7.27 29.25
C ALA A 234 0.40 7.82 28.68
N SER A 235 -0.52 6.92 28.35
CA SER A 235 -1.85 7.23 27.78
C SER A 235 -1.85 7.79 26.35
N ALA A 236 -0.70 7.85 25.67
CA ALA A 236 -0.60 8.29 24.28
C ALA A 236 -0.50 7.13 23.28
N GLY A 237 -0.52 5.87 23.73
CA GLY A 237 -0.25 4.71 22.89
C GLY A 237 -1.19 4.58 21.70
N PHE A 238 -2.48 4.88 21.88
CA PHE A 238 -3.47 4.80 20.81
C PHE A 238 -3.22 5.86 19.72
N GLU A 239 -2.91 7.10 20.10
CA GLU A 239 -2.56 8.17 19.16
C GLU A 239 -1.31 7.82 18.34
N ILE A 240 -0.25 7.32 19.00
CA ILE A 240 1.00 6.93 18.35
C ILE A 240 0.74 5.82 17.32
N VAL A 241 -0.03 4.79 17.69
CA VAL A 241 -0.39 3.69 16.79
C VAL A 241 -1.17 4.20 15.58
N LEU A 242 -2.17 5.06 15.77
CA LEU A 242 -2.97 5.60 14.65
C LEU A 242 -2.12 6.43 13.68
N LYS A 243 -1.17 7.24 14.17
CA LYS A 243 -0.19 7.95 13.32
C LYS A 243 0.75 6.98 12.61
N GLY A 244 1.23 5.93 13.30
CA GLY A 244 2.02 4.87 12.69
C GLY A 244 1.28 4.17 11.55
N LEU A 245 0.01 3.86 11.75
CA LEU A 245 -0.84 3.25 10.72
C LEU A 245 -1.05 4.16 9.50
N GLN A 246 -1.01 5.48 9.62
CA GLN A 246 -1.04 6.36 8.44
C GLN A 246 0.15 6.10 7.51
N LEU A 247 1.34 5.92 8.07
CA LEU A 247 2.55 5.65 7.32
C LEU A 247 2.56 4.23 6.72
N THR A 248 2.22 3.22 7.53
CA THR A 248 2.24 1.82 7.06
C THR A 248 1.16 1.54 6.02
N ARG A 249 -0.03 2.12 6.15
CA ARG A 249 -1.11 2.04 5.15
C ARG A 249 -0.70 2.64 3.82
N SER A 250 0.07 3.73 3.84
CA SER A 250 0.54 4.41 2.63
C SER A 250 1.66 3.64 1.92
N ALA A 251 2.48 2.89 2.65
CA ALA A 251 3.56 2.11 2.06
C ALA A 251 3.13 0.70 1.65
N CYS A 252 2.31 0.01 2.48
CA CYS A 252 1.97 -1.40 2.24
C CYS A 252 1.11 -1.64 0.98
N VAL A 253 0.48 -0.61 0.43
CA VAL A 253 -0.26 -0.72 -0.83
C VAL A 253 0.65 -1.03 -2.03
N GLY A 254 1.96 -0.76 -1.93
CA GLY A 254 2.96 -1.24 -2.88
C GLY A 254 2.98 -2.76 -3.02
N MET A 255 2.65 -3.48 -1.94
CA MET A 255 2.53 -4.94 -1.98
C MET A 255 1.35 -5.40 -2.86
N SER A 256 0.23 -4.66 -2.87
CA SER A 256 -0.89 -4.93 -3.80
C SER A 256 -0.51 -4.66 -5.26
N LEU A 257 0.21 -3.56 -5.51
CA LEU A 257 0.71 -3.26 -6.86
C LEU A 257 1.68 -4.35 -7.34
N GLY A 258 2.60 -4.80 -6.48
CA GLY A 258 3.54 -5.87 -6.83
C GLY A 258 2.84 -7.21 -7.09
N ALA A 259 1.81 -7.57 -6.31
CA ALA A 259 0.99 -8.74 -6.58
C ALA A 259 0.24 -8.64 -7.92
N ALA A 260 -0.30 -7.46 -8.25
CA ALA A 260 -0.92 -7.19 -9.54
C ALA A 260 0.09 -7.28 -10.69
N ASP A 261 1.30 -6.71 -10.53
CA ASP A 261 2.39 -6.83 -11.51
C ASP A 261 2.74 -8.31 -11.78
N HIS A 262 2.83 -9.13 -10.72
CA HIS A 262 3.09 -10.56 -10.85
C HIS A 262 1.97 -11.27 -11.62
N ALA A 263 0.72 -10.99 -11.25
CA ALA A 263 -0.45 -11.58 -11.92
C ALA A 263 -0.52 -11.20 -13.41
N PHE A 264 -0.24 -9.95 -13.75
CA PHE A 264 -0.15 -9.51 -15.15
C PHE A 264 0.93 -10.28 -15.91
N HIS A 265 2.14 -10.39 -15.34
CA HIS A 265 3.23 -11.13 -15.97
C HIS A 265 2.83 -12.56 -16.30
N LEU A 266 2.21 -13.28 -15.36
CA LEU A 266 1.74 -14.65 -15.55
C LEU A 266 0.63 -14.75 -16.61
N THR A 267 -0.34 -13.82 -16.56
CA THR A 267 -1.50 -13.81 -17.48
C THR A 267 -1.08 -13.44 -18.90
N LEU A 268 -0.21 -12.45 -19.07
CA LEU A 268 0.26 -12.04 -20.37
C LEU A 268 1.03 -13.18 -21.07
N GLY A 269 1.94 -13.88 -20.37
CA GLY A 269 2.60 -15.07 -20.91
C GLY A 269 1.57 -16.09 -21.41
N PHE A 270 0.56 -16.39 -20.61
CA PHE A 270 -0.49 -17.34 -20.98
C PHE A 270 -1.29 -16.91 -22.20
N VAL A 271 -1.76 -15.64 -22.30
CA VAL A 271 -2.60 -15.19 -23.43
C VAL A 271 -1.85 -15.18 -24.76
N HIS A 272 -0.52 -15.06 -24.74
CA HIS A 272 0.31 -15.16 -25.96
C HIS A 272 0.55 -16.59 -26.40
N GLU A 273 0.66 -17.53 -25.46
CA GLU A 273 0.94 -18.93 -25.77
C GLU A 273 -0.34 -19.73 -26.08
N ARG A 274 -1.46 -19.34 -25.48
CA ARG A 274 -2.72 -20.09 -25.56
C ARG A 274 -3.43 -19.88 -26.90
N GLU A 275 -3.71 -20.97 -27.60
CA GLU A 275 -4.55 -20.98 -28.80
C GLU A 275 -5.94 -21.50 -28.47
N LEU A 276 -6.96 -20.77 -28.97
CA LEU A 276 -8.37 -21.13 -28.93
C LEU A 276 -8.99 -20.88 -30.31
N TYR A 277 -9.74 -21.87 -30.83
CA TYR A 277 -10.41 -21.75 -32.14
C TYR A 277 -9.46 -21.39 -33.29
N GLY A 278 -8.19 -21.85 -33.27
CA GLY A 278 -7.20 -21.56 -34.30
C GLY A 278 -6.61 -20.14 -34.25
N ARG A 279 -6.80 -19.41 -33.13
CA ARG A 279 -6.26 -18.06 -32.89
C ARG A 279 -5.60 -18.01 -31.52
N ARG A 280 -4.64 -17.14 -31.35
CA ARG A 280 -4.09 -16.85 -30.02
C ARG A 280 -5.15 -16.17 -29.16
N LEU A 281 -5.13 -16.44 -27.87
CA LEU A 281 -6.04 -15.79 -26.93
C LEU A 281 -5.85 -14.26 -26.95
N SER A 282 -4.63 -13.77 -27.13
CA SER A 282 -4.28 -12.35 -27.31
C SER A 282 -4.96 -11.69 -28.52
N ASP A 283 -5.39 -12.47 -29.54
CA ASP A 283 -6.07 -11.94 -30.73
C ASP A 283 -7.59 -11.80 -30.53
N LEU A 284 -8.13 -12.34 -29.44
CA LEU A 284 -9.56 -12.28 -29.15
C LEU A 284 -9.94 -10.93 -28.55
N PRO A 285 -10.98 -10.24 -29.06
CA PRO A 285 -11.41 -8.94 -28.56
C PRO A 285 -11.73 -8.92 -27.06
N MET A 286 -12.33 -9.99 -26.53
CA MET A 286 -12.64 -10.08 -25.11
C MET A 286 -11.38 -10.14 -24.22
N ALA A 287 -10.35 -10.84 -24.64
CA ALA A 287 -9.09 -10.86 -23.88
C ALA A 287 -8.44 -9.47 -23.86
N ARG A 288 -8.44 -8.77 -25.01
CA ARG A 288 -7.95 -7.37 -25.11
C ARG A 288 -8.76 -6.43 -24.22
N ARG A 289 -10.09 -6.58 -24.20
CA ARG A 289 -10.97 -5.79 -23.33
C ARG A 289 -10.66 -6.01 -21.84
N VAL A 290 -10.55 -7.25 -21.39
CA VAL A 290 -10.26 -7.59 -19.99
C VAL A 290 -8.87 -7.08 -19.59
N LEU A 291 -7.86 -7.24 -20.44
CA LEU A 291 -6.52 -6.70 -20.20
C LEU A 291 -6.53 -5.18 -20.13
N GLY A 292 -7.25 -4.50 -21.01
CA GLY A 292 -7.36 -3.04 -20.99
C GLY A 292 -8.06 -2.52 -19.74
N GLU A 293 -9.13 -3.17 -19.31
CA GLU A 293 -9.85 -2.82 -18.09
C GLU A 293 -8.98 -3.03 -16.85
N THR A 294 -8.31 -4.18 -16.74
CA THR A 294 -7.42 -4.47 -15.61
C THR A 294 -6.21 -3.53 -15.57
N LEU A 295 -5.70 -3.10 -16.72
CA LEU A 295 -4.65 -2.07 -16.79
C LEU A 295 -5.16 -0.69 -16.36
N ALA A 296 -6.37 -0.31 -16.74
CA ALA A 296 -7.00 0.94 -16.30
C ALA A 296 -7.15 0.95 -14.76
N MET A 297 -7.60 -0.17 -14.18
CA MET A 297 -7.66 -0.39 -12.73
C MET A 297 -6.28 -0.25 -12.08
N HIS A 298 -5.27 -0.88 -12.67
CA HIS A 298 -3.90 -0.86 -12.15
C HIS A 298 -3.30 0.55 -12.15
N TYR A 299 -3.42 1.29 -13.26
CA TYR A 299 -2.94 2.68 -13.34
C TYR A 299 -3.66 3.61 -12.36
N ALA A 300 -4.97 3.44 -12.18
CA ALA A 300 -5.71 4.19 -11.15
C ALA A 300 -5.22 3.86 -9.73
N ALA A 301 -4.99 2.58 -9.44
CA ALA A 301 -4.44 2.13 -8.15
C ALA A 301 -3.02 2.66 -7.91
N GLU A 302 -2.16 2.63 -8.94
CA GLU A 302 -0.81 3.19 -8.86
C GLU A 302 -0.82 4.70 -8.65
N ALA A 303 -1.67 5.44 -9.37
CA ALA A 303 -1.81 6.88 -9.19
C ALA A 303 -2.19 7.24 -7.73
N VAL A 304 -3.14 6.50 -7.14
CA VAL A 304 -3.51 6.68 -5.72
C VAL A 304 -2.35 6.34 -4.81
N ALA A 305 -1.70 5.19 -4.99
CA ALA A 305 -0.60 4.74 -4.14
C ALA A 305 0.58 5.73 -4.15
N CYS A 306 1.01 6.16 -5.34
CA CYS A 306 2.10 7.12 -5.50
C CYS A 306 1.74 8.50 -4.93
N ALA A 307 0.54 9.02 -5.23
CA ALA A 307 0.10 10.30 -4.69
C ALA A 307 0.10 10.30 -3.17
N VAL A 308 -0.44 9.25 -2.53
CA VAL A 308 -0.53 9.17 -1.07
C VAL A 308 0.83 8.94 -0.41
N ALA A 309 1.67 8.07 -0.97
CA ALA A 309 3.00 7.83 -0.43
C ALA A 309 3.87 9.12 -0.46
N ARG A 310 3.76 9.91 -1.53
CA ARG A 310 4.46 11.20 -1.66
C ARG A 310 3.83 12.30 -0.82
N ALA A 311 2.49 12.31 -0.67
CA ALA A 311 1.76 13.26 0.18
C ALA A 311 2.21 13.17 1.66
N ALA A 312 2.71 12.02 2.12
CA ALA A 312 3.27 11.90 3.47
C ALA A 312 4.41 12.89 3.74
N SER A 313 5.14 13.32 2.70
CA SER A 313 6.22 14.30 2.80
C SER A 313 5.77 15.74 2.56
N TRP A 314 4.76 15.96 1.74
CA TRP A 314 4.37 17.30 1.27
C TRP A 314 3.02 17.78 1.80
N LEU A 315 2.15 16.86 2.22
CA LEU A 315 0.82 17.12 2.77
C LEU A 315 0.58 16.32 4.07
N PRO A 316 1.53 16.26 5.01
CA PRO A 316 1.50 15.33 6.16
C PRO A 316 0.27 15.54 7.06
N ALA A 317 -0.27 16.76 7.15
CA ALA A 317 -1.47 17.06 7.93
C ALA A 317 -2.76 16.48 7.34
N GLU A 318 -2.75 15.98 6.09
CA GLU A 318 -3.89 15.40 5.40
C GLU A 318 -3.85 13.85 5.35
N MET A 319 -2.81 13.24 5.94
CA MET A 319 -2.61 11.79 5.91
C MET A 319 -3.70 11.00 6.64
N GLY A 320 -4.45 11.62 7.56
CA GLY A 320 -5.62 11.01 8.20
C GLY A 320 -6.68 10.56 7.19
N VAL A 321 -6.88 11.32 6.12
CA VAL A 321 -7.79 11.00 5.01
C VAL A 321 -7.08 10.18 3.95
N MET A 322 -5.92 10.64 3.45
CA MET A 322 -5.27 10.07 2.29
C MET A 322 -4.81 8.63 2.52
N SER A 323 -4.27 8.31 3.71
CA SER A 323 -3.86 6.93 4.03
C SER A 323 -5.04 5.97 4.11
N ALA A 324 -6.20 6.44 4.58
CA ALA A 324 -7.43 5.65 4.63
C ALA A 324 -7.95 5.35 3.21
N ILE A 325 -7.94 6.35 2.31
CA ILE A 325 -8.30 6.18 0.89
C ILE A 325 -7.39 5.16 0.24
N SER A 326 -6.08 5.34 0.32
CA SER A 326 -5.10 4.44 -0.31
C SER A 326 -5.29 3.00 0.16
N LYS A 327 -5.42 2.79 1.46
CA LYS A 327 -5.58 1.45 2.05
C LYS A 327 -6.93 0.80 1.75
N ALA A 328 -8.00 1.59 1.55
CA ALA A 328 -9.30 1.04 1.13
C ALA A 328 -9.34 0.79 -0.38
N PHE A 329 -8.87 1.72 -1.20
CA PHE A 329 -9.00 1.68 -2.65
C PHE A 329 -8.01 0.71 -3.30
N VAL A 330 -6.70 0.85 -3.05
CA VAL A 330 -5.67 0.11 -3.81
C VAL A 330 -5.76 -1.40 -3.63
N PRO A 331 -5.84 -1.95 -2.39
CA PRO A 331 -5.98 -3.39 -2.24
C PRO A 331 -7.30 -3.95 -2.77
N SER A 332 -8.42 -3.21 -2.63
CA SER A 332 -9.72 -3.66 -3.15
C SER A 332 -9.74 -3.68 -4.68
N THR A 333 -9.10 -2.70 -5.33
CA THR A 333 -8.94 -2.64 -6.78
C THR A 333 -8.04 -3.79 -7.27
N ALA A 334 -6.93 -4.05 -6.57
CA ALA A 334 -6.05 -5.17 -6.91
C ALA A 334 -6.76 -6.53 -6.76
N GLU A 335 -7.62 -6.72 -5.76
CA GLU A 335 -8.40 -7.95 -5.59
C GLU A 335 -9.37 -8.20 -6.75
N GLN A 336 -10.08 -7.15 -7.19
CA GLN A 336 -10.95 -7.22 -8.38
C GLN A 336 -10.16 -7.51 -9.66
N LEU A 337 -9.02 -6.85 -9.82
CA LEU A 337 -8.11 -7.05 -10.95
C LEU A 337 -7.61 -8.50 -11.01
N LEU A 338 -7.17 -9.07 -9.88
CA LEU A 338 -6.73 -10.46 -9.79
C LEU A 338 -7.84 -11.42 -10.22
N GLY A 339 -9.09 -11.19 -9.77
CA GLY A 339 -10.23 -11.99 -10.18
C GLY A 339 -10.45 -11.97 -11.70
N LYS A 340 -10.41 -10.79 -12.34
CA LYS A 340 -10.56 -10.65 -13.80
C LYS A 340 -9.42 -11.32 -14.58
N LEU A 341 -8.17 -11.21 -14.13
CA LEU A 341 -7.04 -11.90 -14.75
C LEU A 341 -7.15 -13.43 -14.58
N GLY A 342 -7.67 -13.89 -13.42
CA GLY A 342 -7.95 -15.30 -13.17
C GLY A 342 -8.98 -15.88 -14.14
N GLU A 343 -10.01 -15.11 -14.53
CA GLU A 343 -10.98 -15.52 -15.54
C GLU A 343 -10.33 -15.76 -16.91
N LEU A 344 -9.36 -14.96 -17.32
CA LEU A 344 -8.60 -15.17 -18.57
C LEU A 344 -7.77 -16.46 -18.53
N LEU A 345 -7.20 -16.79 -17.39
CA LEU A 345 -6.44 -18.03 -17.18
C LEU A 345 -7.36 -19.26 -17.11
N GLY A 346 -8.64 -19.06 -16.80
CA GLY A 346 -9.62 -20.13 -16.61
C GLY A 346 -9.18 -21.11 -15.52
N ALA A 347 -9.35 -22.42 -15.74
CA ALA A 347 -8.91 -23.45 -14.79
C ALA A 347 -7.42 -23.38 -14.42
N GLY A 348 -6.59 -22.79 -15.29
CA GLY A 348 -5.17 -22.56 -15.05
C GLY A 348 -4.89 -21.71 -13.81
N ALA A 349 -5.79 -20.79 -13.47
CA ALA A 349 -5.67 -19.94 -12.28
C ALA A 349 -5.74 -20.73 -10.95
N CYS A 350 -6.35 -21.92 -10.96
CA CYS A 350 -6.57 -22.74 -9.77
C CYS A 350 -5.57 -23.89 -9.62
N LEU A 351 -4.66 -24.08 -10.58
CA LEU A 351 -3.76 -25.24 -10.59
C LEU A 351 -2.57 -25.09 -9.64
N ASP A 352 -2.20 -26.16 -8.95
CA ASP A 352 -0.99 -26.21 -8.11
C ASP A 352 0.29 -26.17 -8.97
N PRO A 353 1.35 -25.47 -8.54
CA PRO A 353 2.64 -25.35 -9.27
C PRO A 353 3.38 -26.64 -9.58
N GLY A 354 2.98 -27.79 -9.08
CA GLY A 354 3.70 -29.06 -9.18
C GLY A 354 3.86 -29.68 -10.59
N HIS A 355 3.37 -29.08 -11.70
CA HIS A 355 3.27 -29.75 -12.99
C HIS A 355 3.73 -28.93 -14.22
N GLY A 356 4.68 -28.03 -14.07
CA GLY A 356 5.51 -27.58 -15.21
C GLY A 356 5.04 -26.39 -16.07
N HIS A 357 4.14 -25.50 -15.62
CA HIS A 357 3.80 -24.26 -16.34
C HIS A 357 3.85 -23.03 -15.41
N GLY A 358 4.52 -21.95 -15.81
CA GLY A 358 4.82 -20.76 -14.99
C GLY A 358 3.59 -20.04 -14.43
N HIS A 359 2.44 -20.03 -15.15
CA HIS A 359 1.20 -19.36 -14.70
C HIS A 359 0.55 -20.01 -13.46
N ARG A 360 1.02 -21.17 -13.01
CA ARG A 360 0.49 -21.90 -11.85
C ARG A 360 0.77 -21.24 -10.51
N LEU A 361 1.68 -20.27 -10.44
CA LEU A 361 1.83 -19.43 -9.26
C LEU A 361 0.67 -18.44 -9.08
N PHE A 362 -0.21 -18.25 -10.06
CA PHE A 362 -1.30 -17.31 -10.01
C PHE A 362 -2.21 -17.53 -8.78
N GLN A 363 -2.59 -18.80 -8.53
CA GLN A 363 -3.40 -19.14 -7.33
C GLN A 363 -2.71 -18.73 -6.02
N LYS A 364 -1.36 -18.78 -5.96
CA LYS A 364 -0.62 -18.33 -4.78
C LYS A 364 -0.72 -16.81 -4.63
N VAL A 365 -0.51 -16.07 -5.72
CA VAL A 365 -0.64 -14.60 -5.73
C VAL A 365 -2.01 -14.18 -5.24
N GLU A 366 -3.08 -14.79 -5.76
CA GLU A 366 -4.46 -14.51 -5.37
C GLU A 366 -4.72 -14.82 -3.88
N ARG A 367 -4.31 -15.99 -3.40
CA ARG A 367 -4.49 -16.38 -2.00
C ARG A 367 -3.72 -15.48 -1.04
N ASP A 368 -2.49 -15.17 -1.38
CA ASP A 368 -1.62 -14.33 -0.56
C ASP A 368 -2.13 -12.89 -0.50
N HIS A 369 -2.71 -12.38 -1.59
CA HIS A 369 -3.22 -11.01 -1.63
C HIS A 369 -4.45 -10.80 -0.73
N ARG A 370 -5.26 -11.82 -0.48
CA ARG A 370 -6.51 -11.70 0.31
C ARG A 370 -6.33 -11.08 1.71
N ILE A 371 -5.13 -11.15 2.29
CA ILE A 371 -4.86 -10.52 3.59
C ILE A 371 -4.59 -9.02 3.47
N VAL A 372 -4.14 -8.53 2.30
CA VAL A 372 -3.72 -7.13 2.16
C VAL A 372 -4.87 -6.14 2.38
N PRO A 373 -6.10 -6.34 1.89
CA PRO A 373 -7.24 -5.48 2.24
C PRO A 373 -7.63 -5.52 3.73
N ILE A 374 -7.11 -6.47 4.52
CA ILE A 374 -7.54 -6.74 5.91
C ILE A 374 -6.57 -6.19 6.95
N PHE A 375 -5.26 -6.45 6.83
CA PHE A 375 -4.28 -6.02 7.82
C PHE A 375 -4.09 -4.49 7.85
N ASP A 376 -3.50 -3.93 8.90
CA ASP A 376 -3.30 -2.50 9.12
C ASP A 376 -4.62 -1.68 9.06
N GLY A 377 -5.74 -2.34 9.35
CA GLY A 377 -7.11 -1.87 9.22
C GLY A 377 -7.77 -2.32 7.92
N SER A 378 -8.90 -3.01 8.04
CA SER A 378 -9.66 -3.49 6.88
C SER A 378 -10.25 -2.34 6.05
N THR A 379 -10.68 -2.65 4.81
CA THR A 379 -11.40 -1.70 3.95
C THR A 379 -12.55 -1.01 4.69
N VAL A 380 -13.33 -1.75 5.48
CA VAL A 380 -14.43 -1.19 6.29
C VAL A 380 -13.91 -0.23 7.35
N VAL A 381 -12.84 -0.58 8.07
CA VAL A 381 -12.21 0.29 9.09
C VAL A 381 -11.68 1.58 8.47
N ASN A 382 -11.05 1.51 7.30
CA ASN A 382 -10.53 2.68 6.60
C ASN A 382 -11.66 3.57 6.07
N ARG A 383 -12.73 3.01 5.50
CA ARG A 383 -13.93 3.77 5.13
C ARG A 383 -14.61 4.40 6.34
N GLN A 384 -14.68 3.70 7.48
CA GLN A 384 -15.16 4.30 8.73
C GLN A 384 -14.32 5.52 9.15
N SER A 385 -12.99 5.41 9.04
CA SER A 385 -12.09 6.55 9.29
C SER A 385 -12.38 7.72 8.34
N LEU A 386 -12.63 7.44 7.06
CA LEU A 386 -12.98 8.44 6.06
C LEU A 386 -14.34 9.10 6.36
N ILE A 387 -15.35 8.33 6.78
CA ILE A 387 -16.68 8.82 7.18
C ILE A 387 -16.56 9.83 8.31
N ASN A 388 -15.68 9.60 9.28
CA ASN A 388 -15.43 10.54 10.38
C ASN A 388 -14.89 11.91 9.91
N HIS A 389 -14.35 11.99 8.68
CA HIS A 389 -13.86 13.22 8.08
C HIS A 389 -14.87 13.92 7.15
N PHE A 390 -16.05 13.37 6.89
CA PHE A 390 -17.03 13.94 5.94
C PHE A 390 -17.34 15.43 6.15
N PRO A 391 -17.58 15.92 7.38
CA PRO A 391 -17.83 17.35 7.57
C PRO A 391 -16.65 18.24 7.18
N MET A 392 -15.40 17.78 7.43
CA MET A 392 -14.19 18.50 7.06
C MET A 392 -13.98 18.50 5.54
N LEU A 393 -14.19 17.35 4.90
CA LEU A 393 -14.06 17.18 3.44
C LEU A 393 -15.07 18.07 2.70
N ALA A 394 -16.34 18.04 3.09
CA ALA A 394 -17.38 18.89 2.50
C ALA A 394 -17.12 20.39 2.71
N ARG A 395 -16.59 20.77 3.89
CA ARG A 395 -16.22 22.15 4.19
C ARG A 395 -15.05 22.60 3.33
N GLY A 396 -13.99 21.80 3.24
CA GLY A 396 -12.81 22.08 2.42
C GLY A 396 -13.17 22.23 0.94
N TRP A 397 -14.00 21.33 0.40
CA TRP A 397 -14.52 21.42 -0.96
C TRP A 397 -15.23 22.74 -1.25
N ARG A 398 -16.15 23.16 -0.38
CA ARG A 398 -16.88 24.42 -0.56
C ARG A 398 -15.99 25.65 -0.50
N ARG A 399 -14.92 25.63 0.31
CA ARG A 399 -13.98 26.75 0.45
C ARG A 399 -12.99 26.82 -0.72
N ARG A 400 -12.83 25.75 -1.49
CA ARG A 400 -11.81 25.63 -2.55
C ARG A 400 -10.38 25.88 -2.04
N ASP A 401 -10.17 25.78 -0.72
CA ASP A 401 -8.87 25.99 -0.08
C ASP A 401 -8.04 24.71 -0.20
N HIS A 402 -6.91 24.78 -0.89
CA HIS A 402 -6.00 23.65 -1.08
C HIS A 402 -4.54 24.13 -1.07
N ASP A 403 -3.63 23.24 -0.68
CA ASP A 403 -2.20 23.49 -0.70
C ASP A 403 -1.64 23.21 -2.11
N ALA A 404 -1.59 24.26 -2.93
CA ALA A 404 -1.13 24.18 -4.32
C ALA A 404 0.35 23.74 -4.43
N ASP A 405 1.21 24.23 -3.50
CA ASP A 405 2.63 23.86 -3.49
C ASP A 405 2.82 22.41 -3.05
N GLY A 406 2.10 21.99 -1.99
CA GLY A 406 2.10 20.60 -1.54
C GLY A 406 1.63 19.65 -2.65
N ILE A 407 0.56 19.99 -3.38
CA ILE A 407 0.10 19.23 -4.54
C ILE A 407 1.18 19.18 -5.63
N LYS A 408 1.73 20.32 -6.04
CA LYS A 408 2.77 20.37 -7.06
C LYS A 408 3.93 19.43 -6.74
N ARG A 409 4.46 19.50 -5.52
CA ARG A 409 5.55 18.63 -5.06
C ARG A 409 5.14 17.17 -4.94
N THR A 410 3.89 16.90 -4.58
CA THR A 410 3.37 15.52 -4.50
C THR A 410 3.40 14.84 -5.85
N PHE A 411 3.02 15.54 -6.93
CA PHE A 411 2.97 14.97 -8.27
C PHE A 411 4.27 15.13 -9.07
N ASP A 412 5.18 15.97 -8.62
CA ASP A 412 6.52 16.10 -9.23
C ASP A 412 7.46 15.00 -8.74
N ILE A 413 7.50 13.91 -9.50
CA ILE A 413 8.31 12.72 -9.17
C ILE A 413 9.82 12.96 -9.23
N SER A 414 10.28 14.05 -9.86
CA SER A 414 11.69 14.44 -9.90
C SER A 414 12.16 15.02 -8.55
N GLN A 415 11.23 15.49 -7.73
CA GLN A 415 11.52 16.04 -6.41
C GLN A 415 11.97 14.95 -5.45
N THR A 416 13.19 15.07 -4.96
CA THR A 416 13.73 14.19 -3.92
C THR A 416 13.27 14.65 -2.53
N VAL A 417 12.94 13.67 -1.69
CA VAL A 417 12.57 13.89 -0.29
C VAL A 417 13.78 13.65 0.59
N SER A 418 14.11 14.62 1.45
CA SER A 418 15.26 14.50 2.36
C SER A 418 14.95 13.74 3.64
N ALA A 419 13.74 13.89 4.19
CA ALA A 419 13.28 13.21 5.39
C ALA A 419 11.75 13.21 5.49
N LEU A 420 11.17 12.23 6.20
CA LEU A 420 9.74 12.22 6.53
C LEU A 420 9.45 13.20 7.67
N PRO A 421 8.49 14.12 7.52
CA PRO A 421 8.10 15.10 8.55
C PRO A 421 7.17 14.46 9.59
N LEU A 422 7.68 13.53 10.40
CA LEU A 422 6.89 12.70 11.32
C LEU A 422 6.09 13.52 12.34
N ASP A 423 6.62 14.66 12.78
CA ASP A 423 5.97 15.56 13.76
C ASP A 423 4.78 16.32 13.16
N ALA A 424 4.71 16.43 11.82
CA ALA A 424 3.63 17.15 11.13
C ALA A 424 2.40 16.26 10.84
N LEU A 425 2.44 14.97 11.18
CA LEU A 425 1.32 14.07 11.01
C LEU A 425 0.17 14.43 11.97
N ALA A 426 -1.03 14.58 11.41
CA ALA A 426 -2.25 14.83 12.16
C ALA A 426 -3.24 13.66 12.04
N LEU A 427 -3.96 13.34 13.13
CA LEU A 427 -5.02 12.32 13.09
C LEU A 427 -6.24 12.79 12.31
N VAL A 428 -6.50 14.11 12.34
CA VAL A 428 -7.65 14.73 11.70
C VAL A 428 -7.17 15.68 10.60
N SER A 429 -7.60 15.43 9.38
CA SER A 429 -7.34 16.31 8.22
C SER A 429 -8.28 17.53 8.26
N ALA A 430 -7.97 18.49 9.13
CA ALA A 430 -8.86 19.62 9.45
C ALA A 430 -9.18 20.53 8.24
N ARG A 431 -8.27 20.60 7.25
CA ARG A 431 -8.45 21.37 6.00
C ARG A 431 -9.13 20.55 4.89
N GLY A 432 -9.37 19.25 5.09
CA GLY A 432 -9.95 18.34 4.12
C GLY A 432 -8.90 17.58 3.34
N CYS A 433 -9.01 17.54 1.99
CA CYS A 433 -8.11 16.84 1.10
C CYS A 433 -7.78 17.71 -0.13
N SER A 434 -6.58 18.29 -0.13
CA SER A 434 -6.13 19.23 -1.16
C SER A 434 -6.21 18.67 -2.58
N ILE A 435 -5.90 17.38 -2.79
CA ILE A 435 -5.93 16.74 -4.11
C ILE A 435 -7.34 16.78 -4.71
N VAL A 436 -8.38 16.43 -3.94
CA VAL A 436 -9.76 16.47 -4.42
C VAL A 436 -10.27 17.91 -4.53
N GLN A 437 -9.94 18.77 -3.56
CA GLN A 437 -10.33 20.18 -3.55
C GLN A 437 -9.79 20.97 -4.75
N ALA A 438 -8.66 20.54 -5.31
CA ALA A 438 -8.06 21.12 -6.51
C ALA A 438 -8.63 20.56 -7.84
N LEU A 439 -9.60 19.64 -7.81
CA LEU A 439 -10.17 19.05 -9.03
C LEU A 439 -10.70 20.11 -10.03
N PRO A 440 -11.44 21.16 -9.62
CA PRO A 440 -11.88 22.20 -10.56
C PRO A 440 -10.72 22.89 -11.29
N ALA A 441 -9.65 23.24 -10.57
CA ALA A 441 -8.46 23.83 -11.19
C ALA A 441 -7.75 22.87 -12.15
N SER A 442 -7.84 21.55 -11.89
CA SER A 442 -7.33 20.52 -12.80
C SER A 442 -8.14 20.43 -14.09
N LEU A 443 -9.46 20.66 -14.02
CA LEU A 443 -10.32 20.71 -15.21
C LEU A 443 -10.02 21.91 -16.09
N ASP A 444 -9.75 23.08 -15.51
CA ASP A 444 -9.36 24.28 -16.24
C ASP A 444 -8.02 24.04 -16.96
N ALA A 445 -7.07 23.40 -16.29
CA ALA A 445 -5.79 23.03 -16.89
C ALA A 445 -5.95 22.01 -18.04
N LEU A 446 -6.78 20.98 -17.88
CA LEU A 446 -7.10 20.03 -18.95
C LEU A 446 -7.74 20.71 -20.17
N SER A 447 -8.67 21.62 -19.94
CA SER A 447 -9.33 22.37 -21.01
C SER A 447 -8.32 23.21 -21.79
N SER A 448 -7.34 23.79 -21.09
CA SER A 448 -6.24 24.53 -21.73
C SER A 448 -5.37 23.64 -22.62
N GLU A 449 -5.10 22.40 -22.19
CA GLU A 449 -4.35 21.41 -22.99
C GLU A 449 -5.09 21.02 -24.28
N VAL A 450 -6.43 20.92 -24.24
CA VAL A 450 -7.24 20.64 -25.44
C VAL A 450 -7.22 21.84 -26.41
N VAL A 451 -7.39 23.06 -25.88
CA VAL A 451 -7.30 24.29 -26.72
C VAL A 451 -5.93 24.37 -27.40
N ALA A 452 -4.88 23.99 -26.69
CA ALA A 452 -3.53 23.92 -27.26
C ALA A 452 -3.31 22.71 -28.20
N ARG A 453 -4.32 21.90 -28.47
CA ARG A 453 -4.27 20.64 -29.25
C ARG A 453 -3.25 19.62 -28.73
N ARG A 454 -3.02 19.60 -27.41
CA ARG A 454 -2.12 18.69 -26.73
C ARG A 454 -2.85 17.57 -25.98
N ALA A 455 -4.19 17.58 -25.99
CA ALA A 455 -5.05 16.56 -25.41
C ALA A 455 -6.26 16.26 -26.30
N PRO A 456 -6.80 15.03 -26.28
CA PRO A 456 -8.01 14.67 -27.02
C PRO A 456 -9.26 15.35 -26.44
N PRO A 457 -10.26 15.71 -27.29
CA PRO A 457 -11.44 16.48 -26.88
C PRO A 457 -12.37 15.70 -25.94
N GLU A 458 -12.28 14.38 -25.90
CA GLU A 458 -13.09 13.54 -25.01
C GLU A 458 -12.66 13.62 -23.54
N LEU A 459 -11.41 13.99 -23.30
CA LEU A 459 -10.84 13.99 -21.95
C LEU A 459 -11.53 15.01 -21.00
N PRO A 460 -11.81 16.28 -21.40
CA PRO A 460 -12.60 17.19 -20.58
C PRO A 460 -14.02 16.70 -20.31
N VAL A 461 -14.63 15.94 -21.23
CA VAL A 461 -15.97 15.38 -21.02
C VAL A 461 -15.96 14.39 -19.87
N LEU A 462 -15.02 13.43 -19.88
CA LEU A 462 -14.84 12.48 -18.78
C LEU A 462 -14.51 13.20 -17.45
N ALA A 463 -13.59 14.15 -17.49
CA ALA A 463 -13.19 14.90 -16.33
C ALA A 463 -14.34 15.75 -15.74
N SER A 464 -15.20 16.33 -16.59
CA SER A 464 -16.40 17.05 -16.15
C SER A 464 -17.42 16.11 -15.49
N ARG A 465 -17.62 14.89 -16.02
CA ARG A 465 -18.45 13.87 -15.34
C ARG A 465 -17.92 13.52 -13.96
N LEU A 466 -16.61 13.36 -13.82
CA LEU A 466 -15.97 13.12 -12.51
C LEU A 466 -16.24 14.29 -11.53
N ALA A 467 -16.18 15.54 -12.02
CA ALA A 467 -16.46 16.71 -11.18
C ALA A 467 -17.93 16.76 -10.72
N VAL A 468 -18.88 16.39 -11.57
CA VAL A 468 -20.30 16.26 -11.21
C VAL A 468 -20.47 15.21 -10.10
N LEU A 469 -19.84 14.05 -10.25
CA LEU A 469 -19.84 13.00 -9.22
C LEU A 469 -19.23 13.49 -7.89
N ALA A 470 -18.12 14.25 -7.95
CA ALA A 470 -17.51 14.83 -6.76
C ALA A 470 -18.45 15.83 -6.08
N GLU A 471 -19.16 16.68 -6.82
CA GLU A 471 -20.14 17.62 -6.27
C GLU A 471 -21.30 16.90 -5.58
N ASP A 472 -21.83 15.83 -6.20
CA ASP A 472 -22.90 15.00 -5.62
C ASP A 472 -22.43 14.36 -4.28
N VAL A 473 -21.23 13.79 -4.27
CA VAL A 473 -20.63 13.19 -3.08
C VAL A 473 -20.46 14.23 -1.98
N MET A 474 -19.90 15.40 -2.30
CA MET A 474 -19.69 16.48 -1.32
C MET A 474 -21.00 17.05 -0.79
N THR A 475 -22.01 17.15 -1.65
CA THR A 475 -23.35 17.61 -1.26
C THR A 475 -23.99 16.66 -0.27
N TRP A 476 -23.86 15.35 -0.49
CA TRP A 476 -24.35 14.34 0.45
C TRP A 476 -23.58 14.38 1.77
N MET A 477 -22.23 14.40 1.71
CA MET A 477 -21.36 14.48 2.90
C MET A 477 -21.62 15.72 3.75
N ALA A 478 -21.99 16.85 3.12
CA ALA A 478 -22.31 18.09 3.85
C ALA A 478 -23.57 17.99 4.69
N ARG A 479 -24.49 17.08 4.36
CA ARG A 479 -25.74 16.82 5.09
C ARG A 479 -25.62 15.68 6.09
N TYR A 480 -24.49 14.94 6.03
CA TYR A 480 -24.30 13.79 6.91
C TYR A 480 -23.96 14.23 8.33
N GLU A 481 -24.77 13.80 9.29
CA GLU A 481 -24.53 14.01 10.70
C GLU A 481 -23.80 12.82 11.31
N LEU A 482 -22.65 13.08 11.93
CA LEU A 482 -21.90 12.06 12.64
C LEU A 482 -22.69 11.58 13.85
N THR A 483 -23.19 10.36 13.82
CA THR A 483 -23.88 9.73 14.94
C THR A 483 -22.97 8.71 15.62
N ALA A 484 -22.91 8.75 16.95
CA ALA A 484 -22.00 7.90 17.74
C ALA A 484 -22.40 6.41 17.79
N ARG A 485 -23.61 6.04 17.33
CA ARG A 485 -24.16 4.68 17.57
C ARG A 485 -24.28 3.79 16.34
N THR A 486 -24.60 4.34 15.19
CA THR A 486 -24.78 3.53 13.95
C THR A 486 -24.37 4.32 12.74
N VAL A 487 -23.47 3.74 11.92
CA VAL A 487 -23.12 4.31 10.63
C VAL A 487 -23.95 3.60 9.55
N PRO A 488 -24.77 4.32 8.79
CA PRO A 488 -25.63 3.72 7.78
C PRO A 488 -24.80 3.19 6.60
N ALA A 489 -25.26 2.12 5.93
CA ALA A 489 -24.61 1.54 4.76
C ALA A 489 -24.35 2.58 3.65
N ALA A 490 -25.26 3.55 3.48
CA ALA A 490 -25.09 4.63 2.52
C ALA A 490 -23.82 5.47 2.76
N ALA A 491 -23.39 5.66 4.02
CA ALA A 491 -22.17 6.39 4.32
C ALA A 491 -20.91 5.64 3.79
N PHE A 492 -20.90 4.32 3.87
CA PHE A 492 -19.82 3.51 3.30
C PHE A 492 -19.80 3.57 1.77
N GLU A 493 -20.98 3.62 1.12
CA GLU A 493 -21.05 3.79 -0.32
C GLU A 493 -20.55 5.18 -0.75
N PHE A 494 -20.90 6.25 -0.04
CA PHE A 494 -20.37 7.58 -0.32
C PHE A 494 -18.88 7.70 -0.01
N ALA A 495 -18.36 6.98 0.99
CA ALA A 495 -16.93 6.85 1.21
C ALA A 495 -16.23 6.19 0.00
N ARG A 496 -16.80 5.09 -0.55
CA ARG A 496 -16.31 4.44 -1.77
C ARG A 496 -16.32 5.39 -2.97
N ARG A 497 -17.41 6.13 -3.17
CA ARG A 497 -17.49 7.12 -4.26
C ARG A 497 -16.45 8.23 -4.10
N TYR A 498 -16.17 8.64 -2.88
CA TYR A 498 -15.11 9.61 -2.61
C TYR A 498 -13.71 9.06 -2.94
N GLU A 499 -13.46 7.78 -2.65
CA GLU A 499 -12.23 7.09 -3.06
C GLU A 499 -12.05 7.15 -4.60
N LEU A 500 -13.13 6.92 -5.37
CA LEU A 500 -13.12 7.02 -6.84
C LEU A 500 -12.85 8.45 -7.34
N CYS A 501 -13.44 9.46 -6.69
CA CYS A 501 -13.18 10.86 -7.00
C CYS A 501 -11.70 11.23 -6.74
N PHE A 502 -11.13 10.75 -5.62
CA PHE A 502 -9.70 10.94 -5.32
C PHE A 502 -8.83 10.27 -6.37
N ALA A 503 -9.14 9.04 -6.76
CA ALA A 503 -8.39 8.31 -7.78
C ALA A 503 -8.39 9.04 -9.13
N GLY A 504 -9.55 9.53 -9.57
CA GLY A 504 -9.66 10.32 -10.79
C GLY A 504 -8.88 11.63 -10.73
N ALA A 505 -8.95 12.35 -9.58
CA ALA A 505 -8.17 13.57 -9.37
C ALA A 505 -6.65 13.29 -9.41
N ALA A 506 -6.20 12.19 -8.80
CA ALA A 506 -4.80 11.77 -8.82
C ALA A 506 -4.34 11.41 -10.25
N CYS A 507 -5.12 10.65 -11.01
CA CYS A 507 -4.82 10.32 -12.41
C CYS A 507 -4.66 11.59 -13.27
N ILE A 508 -5.60 12.53 -13.17
CA ILE A 508 -5.56 13.79 -13.90
C ILE A 508 -4.30 14.59 -13.53
N ARG A 509 -3.97 14.68 -12.25
CA ARG A 509 -2.78 15.44 -11.80
C ARG A 509 -1.47 14.80 -12.26
N PHE A 510 -1.34 13.48 -12.23
CA PHE A 510 -0.14 12.83 -12.80
C PHE A 510 -0.02 13.10 -14.29
N TRP A 511 -1.09 12.99 -15.05
CA TRP A 511 -1.06 13.25 -16.47
C TRP A 511 -0.72 14.71 -16.80
N LEU A 512 -1.29 15.69 -16.09
CA LEU A 512 -0.97 17.10 -16.25
C LEU A 512 0.50 17.39 -15.95
N HIS A 513 1.02 16.80 -14.87
CA HIS A 513 2.43 16.97 -14.51
C HIS A 513 3.38 16.39 -15.58
N GLU A 514 3.02 15.25 -16.18
CA GLU A 514 3.77 14.70 -17.32
C GLU A 514 3.89 15.66 -18.49
N ARG A 515 2.84 16.42 -18.75
CA ARG A 515 2.80 17.40 -19.85
C ARG A 515 3.63 18.66 -19.56
N GLU A 516 3.68 19.08 -18.31
CA GLU A 516 4.52 20.20 -17.88
C GLU A 516 6.01 19.85 -17.90
N SER A 517 6.35 18.60 -17.71
CA SER A 517 7.73 18.08 -17.74
C SER A 517 8.13 17.77 -19.19
N ALA A 518 8.92 18.64 -19.82
CA ALA A 518 9.38 18.52 -21.21
C ALA A 518 10.19 17.24 -21.53
N THR A 519 10.43 16.38 -20.55
CA THR A 519 11.29 15.18 -20.62
C THR A 519 10.57 13.93 -21.14
N VAL A 520 9.24 13.92 -21.29
CA VAL A 520 8.47 12.74 -21.70
C VAL A 520 7.83 12.97 -23.06
N ALA A 521 8.02 12.03 -24.01
CA ALA A 521 7.17 11.94 -25.19
C ALA A 521 5.76 11.59 -24.70
N ALA A 522 4.95 12.63 -24.54
CA ALA A 522 3.63 12.53 -24.00
C ALA A 522 2.77 11.61 -24.88
N ASP A 523 1.95 10.75 -24.28
CA ASP A 523 0.85 10.08 -24.96
C ASP A 523 -0.17 11.15 -25.41
N PRO A 524 -0.17 11.57 -26.69
CA PRO A 524 -1.05 12.64 -27.15
C PRO A 524 -2.52 12.21 -27.16
N GLN A 525 -2.78 10.90 -27.11
CA GLN A 525 -4.12 10.33 -27.06
C GLN A 525 -4.62 10.13 -25.63
N ALA A 526 -3.76 10.34 -24.62
CA ALA A 526 -4.07 10.13 -23.20
C ALA A 526 -4.78 8.79 -22.94
N VAL A 527 -4.33 7.73 -23.60
CA VAL A 527 -5.03 6.44 -23.63
C VAL A 527 -5.21 5.88 -22.22
N TRP A 528 -4.14 5.85 -21.43
CA TRP A 528 -4.22 5.34 -20.08
C TRP A 528 -5.14 6.17 -19.17
N LEU A 529 -5.09 7.52 -19.27
CA LEU A 529 -5.93 8.39 -18.45
C LEU A 529 -7.40 8.28 -18.85
N ARG A 530 -7.71 8.24 -20.17
CA ARG A 530 -9.08 8.04 -20.65
C ARG A 530 -9.63 6.70 -20.19
N ALA A 531 -8.86 5.62 -20.30
CA ALA A 531 -9.26 4.30 -19.84
C ALA A 531 -9.48 4.27 -18.31
N ALA A 532 -8.58 4.87 -17.53
CA ALA A 532 -8.71 4.96 -16.07
C ALA A 532 -9.96 5.75 -15.65
N LEU A 533 -10.19 6.93 -16.26
CA LEU A 533 -11.39 7.73 -15.97
C LEU A 533 -12.68 7.01 -16.40
N THR A 534 -12.67 6.33 -17.56
CA THR A 534 -13.81 5.55 -18.05
C THR A 534 -14.18 4.45 -17.05
N TRP A 535 -13.18 3.70 -16.56
CA TRP A 535 -13.40 2.69 -15.54
C TRP A 535 -13.91 3.30 -14.23
N LEU A 536 -13.23 4.32 -13.69
CA LEU A 536 -13.58 4.94 -12.41
C LEU A 536 -15.01 5.50 -12.39
N ILE A 537 -15.42 6.15 -13.47
CA ILE A 537 -16.77 6.72 -13.59
C ILE A 537 -17.77 5.60 -13.82
N GLY A 538 -17.42 4.57 -14.60
CA GLY A 538 -18.22 3.37 -14.88
C GLY A 538 -18.59 2.59 -13.62
N GLU A 539 -17.75 2.63 -12.57
CA GLU A 539 -18.05 2.06 -11.25
C GLU A 539 -19.27 2.71 -10.55
N ILE A 540 -19.68 3.89 -10.99
CA ILE A 540 -20.82 4.64 -10.46
C ILE A 540 -21.94 4.75 -11.50
N ASP A 541 -21.59 5.04 -12.75
CA ASP A 541 -22.51 5.12 -13.90
C ASP A 541 -22.04 4.18 -15.02
N PRO A 542 -22.59 2.95 -15.09
CA PRO A 542 -22.17 1.95 -16.09
C PRO A 542 -22.30 2.40 -17.55
N ARG A 543 -23.20 3.35 -17.85
CA ARG A 543 -23.38 3.87 -19.23
C ARG A 543 -22.10 4.50 -19.77
N VAL A 544 -21.27 5.09 -18.90
CA VAL A 544 -20.00 5.70 -19.31
C VAL A 544 -19.01 4.65 -19.78
N ALA A 545 -18.99 3.48 -19.16
CA ALA A 545 -18.14 2.37 -19.57
C ALA A 545 -18.49 1.91 -21.00
N ASP A 546 -19.77 1.88 -21.34
CA ASP A 546 -20.24 1.50 -22.70
C ASP A 546 -19.91 2.57 -23.74
N GLU A 547 -20.14 3.85 -23.43
CA GLU A 547 -19.93 4.98 -24.33
C GLU A 547 -18.44 5.22 -24.67
N HIS A 548 -17.52 4.95 -23.75
CA HIS A 548 -16.10 5.28 -23.87
C HIS A 548 -15.16 4.07 -23.87
N CYS A 549 -15.67 2.87 -24.11
CA CYS A 549 -14.92 1.62 -24.09
C CYS A 549 -13.71 1.56 -25.03
N GLY A 550 -13.68 2.36 -26.09
CA GLY A 550 -12.59 2.37 -27.08
C GLY A 550 -11.19 2.69 -26.48
N ALA A 551 -11.13 3.50 -25.42
CA ALA A 551 -9.85 3.76 -24.73
C ALA A 551 -9.36 2.51 -23.96
N ILE A 552 -10.27 1.75 -23.37
CA ILE A 552 -9.97 0.48 -22.68
C ILE A 552 -9.46 -0.55 -23.69
N ASP A 553 -10.14 -0.70 -24.86
CA ASP A 553 -9.72 -1.63 -25.91
C ASP A 553 -8.34 -1.26 -26.48
N SER A 554 -8.08 0.02 -26.68
CA SER A 554 -6.78 0.54 -27.14
C SER A 554 -5.69 0.25 -26.11
N LEU A 555 -5.96 0.43 -24.82
CA LEU A 555 -5.01 0.16 -23.75
C LEU A 555 -4.62 -1.33 -23.71
N GLY A 556 -5.62 -2.23 -23.83
CA GLY A 556 -5.39 -3.67 -23.88
C GLY A 556 -4.64 -4.11 -25.13
N GLY A 557 -4.93 -3.53 -26.29
CA GLY A 557 -4.17 -3.74 -27.52
C GLY A 557 -2.70 -3.33 -27.38
N ASN A 558 -2.46 -2.11 -26.89
CA ASN A 558 -1.10 -1.60 -26.67
C ASN A 558 -0.28 -2.48 -25.71
N ALA A 559 -0.91 -3.04 -24.69
CA ALA A 559 -0.24 -3.93 -23.75
C ALA A 559 0.17 -5.26 -24.40
N ILE A 560 -0.65 -5.81 -25.27
CA ILE A 560 -0.35 -7.05 -26.00
C ILE A 560 0.77 -6.82 -27.01
N ASP A 561 0.74 -5.69 -27.71
CA ASP A 561 1.65 -5.41 -28.82
C ASP A 561 3.01 -4.83 -28.35
N ASN A 562 3.14 -4.45 -27.06
CA ASN A 562 4.37 -3.87 -26.51
C ASN A 562 5.08 -4.80 -25.50
N PRO A 563 6.12 -5.53 -25.93
CA PRO A 563 6.88 -6.42 -25.06
C PRO A 563 7.56 -5.74 -23.85
N ALA A 564 7.88 -4.44 -23.93
CA ALA A 564 8.53 -3.71 -22.85
C ALA A 564 7.67 -3.62 -21.58
N ILE A 565 6.35 -3.59 -21.72
CA ILE A 565 5.41 -3.65 -20.58
C ILE A 565 5.59 -4.95 -19.78
N TRP A 566 6.09 -6.00 -20.41
CA TRP A 566 6.24 -7.33 -19.84
C TRP A 566 7.52 -7.49 -19.02
N THR A 567 8.61 -6.87 -19.48
CA THR A 567 9.95 -6.97 -18.86
C THR A 567 10.15 -5.91 -17.78
N ASP A 568 9.76 -4.67 -18.04
CA ASP A 568 10.07 -3.53 -17.17
C ASP A 568 8.99 -3.25 -16.12
N GLY A 569 7.85 -3.93 -16.24
CA GLY A 569 6.68 -3.76 -15.37
C GLY A 569 5.72 -2.70 -15.87
N ILE A 570 4.45 -2.89 -15.49
CA ILE A 570 3.36 -1.95 -15.80
C ILE A 570 3.45 -0.80 -14.79
N SER A 571 3.99 0.35 -15.19
CA SER A 571 4.11 1.47 -14.27
C SER A 571 4.03 2.81 -14.99
N LEU A 572 3.31 3.75 -14.38
CA LEU A 572 3.36 5.18 -14.74
C LEU A 572 4.79 5.75 -14.61
N TRP A 573 5.68 5.06 -13.90
CA TRP A 573 7.07 5.45 -13.66
C TRP A 573 8.05 4.88 -14.68
N ALA A 574 7.74 3.74 -15.31
CA ALA A 574 8.67 3.03 -16.19
C ALA A 574 9.07 3.86 -17.42
N THR A 575 8.17 4.70 -17.94
CA THR A 575 8.40 5.51 -19.14
C THR A 575 9.26 6.76 -18.90
N ARG A 576 9.53 7.13 -17.64
CA ARG A 576 10.07 8.45 -17.27
C ARG A 576 11.57 8.50 -17.02
N THR A 577 12.21 7.39 -16.74
CA THR A 577 13.61 7.37 -16.26
C THR A 577 14.63 6.88 -17.27
N ASP A 578 14.21 6.21 -18.37
CA ASP A 578 15.15 5.67 -19.36
C ASP A 578 15.70 6.69 -20.36
N ARG A 579 15.22 7.93 -20.33
CA ARG A 579 15.64 8.98 -21.28
C ARG A 579 16.59 10.03 -20.70
N GLY A 580 16.86 10.00 -19.39
CA GLY A 580 17.79 10.93 -18.72
C GLY A 580 19.27 10.57 -18.85
N THR A 581 19.60 9.38 -19.36
CA THR A 581 21.00 8.89 -19.45
C THR A 581 21.59 8.96 -20.86
N ASN A 582 20.85 9.48 -21.86
CA ASN A 582 21.31 9.67 -23.25
C ASN A 582 21.24 11.15 -23.73
N ALA A 583 21.51 12.11 -22.86
CA ALA A 583 21.72 13.50 -23.25
C ALA A 583 23.08 14.00 -22.78
#